data_f9a190eae66e3c77528bba917cd5ab09
#
_entry.id   f9a190eae66e3c77528bba917cd5ab09
#
_cell.length_a   1.000
_cell.length_b   1.000
_cell.length_c   1.000
_cell.angle_alpha   90.00
_cell.angle_beta   90.00
_cell.angle_gamma   90.00
#
_symmetry.space_group_name_H-M   'P 1'
#
loop_
_entity.id
_entity.type
_entity.pdbx_description
1 polymer ?
#
loop_
_entity_poly.entity_id
_entity_poly.type
_entity_poly.pdbx_seq_one_letter_code
_entity_poly.pdbx_strand_id
1 'polypeptide(L)' 'MAAPATRIELDGRIAAVRENIRELTEQAAAYSGAEDEARTADRLAEQEQLLASLLKERQSLAG' A
#
# COMPACT_ATOMS: atom_id res chain seq x y z
N MET A 1 -12.66 13.16 19.05
CA MET A 1 -12.71 13.22 17.59
C MET A 1 -11.30 13.29 17.03
N ALA A 2 -10.94 12.38 16.16
CA ALA A 2 -9.59 12.37 15.58
C ALA A 2 -9.48 13.51 14.54
N ALA A 3 -8.37 14.21 14.58
CA ALA A 3 -8.08 15.20 13.54
C ALA A 3 -7.83 14.50 12.22
N PRO A 4 -8.19 15.12 11.09
CA PRO A 4 -7.86 14.53 9.80
C PRO A 4 -6.35 14.42 9.63
N ALA A 5 -5.91 13.39 8.93
CA ALA A 5 -4.49 13.20 8.68
C ALA A 5 -3.93 14.38 7.90
N THR A 6 -2.76 14.85 8.29
CA THR A 6 -2.09 15.93 7.57
C THR A 6 -1.51 15.37 6.27
N ARG A 7 -1.18 16.28 5.36
CA ARG A 7 -0.53 15.92 4.11
C ARG A 7 0.78 15.16 4.36
N ILE A 8 1.54 15.61 5.36
CA ILE A 8 2.82 14.98 5.70
C ILE A 8 2.58 13.54 6.19
N GLU A 9 1.58 13.34 7.04
CA GLU A 9 1.23 12.02 7.54
C GLU A 9 0.78 11.10 6.40
N LEU A 10 -0.05 11.61 5.50
CA LEU A 10 -0.50 10.83 4.35
C LEU A 10 0.65 10.48 3.43
N ASP A 11 1.55 11.42 3.17
CA ASP A 11 2.72 11.16 2.33
C ASP A 11 3.61 10.07 2.95
N GLY A 12 3.77 10.09 4.28
CA GLY A 12 4.50 9.05 4.99
C GLY A 12 3.86 7.68 4.87
N ARG A 13 2.53 7.62 5.02
CA ARG A 13 1.78 6.37 4.88
C ARG A 13 1.85 5.83 3.46
N ILE A 14 1.73 6.72 2.47
CA ILE A 14 1.83 6.36 1.06
C ILE A 14 3.22 5.77 0.76
N ALA A 15 4.27 6.41 1.25
CA ALA A 15 5.62 5.91 1.07
C ALA A 15 5.81 4.53 1.70
N ALA A 16 5.27 4.32 2.90
CA ALA A 16 5.36 3.03 3.59
C ALA A 16 4.63 1.93 2.82
N VAL A 17 3.43 2.23 2.32
CA VAL A 17 2.66 1.25 1.54
C VAL A 17 3.36 0.92 0.24
N ARG A 18 3.91 1.91 -0.45
CA ARG A 18 4.68 1.68 -1.68
C ARG A 18 5.89 0.79 -1.43
N GLU A 19 6.58 1.00 -0.33
CA GLU A 19 7.72 0.16 0.04
C GLU A 19 7.26 -1.28 0.31
N ASN A 20 6.14 -1.45 1.01
CA ASN A 20 5.57 -2.77 1.25
C ASN A 20 5.20 -3.48 -0.05
N ILE A 21 4.61 -2.76 -0.99
CA ILE A 21 4.25 -3.31 -2.30
C ILE A 21 5.53 -3.76 -3.04
N ARG A 22 6.58 -2.95 -2.99
CA ARG A 22 7.84 -3.29 -3.62
C ARG A 22 8.43 -4.57 -3.03
N GLU A 23 8.46 -4.67 -1.70
CA GLU A 23 8.97 -5.86 -1.02
C GLU A 23 8.15 -7.10 -1.35
N LEU A 24 6.83 -6.98 -1.35
CA LEU A 24 5.95 -8.10 -1.69
C LEU A 24 6.15 -8.53 -3.14
N THR A 25 6.36 -7.58 -4.04
CA THR A 25 6.63 -7.89 -5.44
C THR A 25 7.96 -8.63 -5.58
N GLU A 26 8.98 -8.21 -4.86
CA GLU A 26 10.28 -8.89 -4.86
C GLU A 26 10.16 -10.29 -4.29
N GLN A 27 9.39 -10.48 -3.21
CA GLN A 27 9.16 -11.79 -2.62
C GLN A 27 8.42 -12.71 -3.60
N ALA A 28 7.42 -12.18 -4.30
CA ALA A 28 6.68 -12.96 -5.28
C ALA A 28 7.58 -13.45 -6.41
N ALA A 29 8.54 -12.63 -6.81
CA ALA A 29 9.50 -13.01 -7.85
C ALA A 29 10.51 -14.04 -7.35
N ALA A 30 10.83 -14.03 -6.05
CA ALA A 30 11.81 -14.93 -5.46
C ALA A 30 11.23 -16.32 -5.15
N TYR A 31 9.94 -16.40 -4.82
CA TYR A 31 9.29 -17.66 -4.46
C TYR A 31 8.42 -18.15 -5.60
N SER A 32 8.56 -19.43 -5.92
CA SER A 32 7.83 -20.06 -7.04
C SER A 32 6.77 -21.07 -6.59
N GLY A 33 6.46 -21.10 -5.29
CA GLY A 33 5.43 -22.01 -4.76
C GLY A 33 4.03 -21.46 -4.95
N ALA A 34 3.10 -22.28 -5.42
CA ALA A 34 1.74 -21.85 -5.72
C ALA A 34 0.99 -21.30 -4.49
N GLU A 35 1.19 -21.91 -3.32
CA GLU A 35 0.54 -21.46 -2.08
C GLU A 35 1.03 -20.07 -1.67
N ASP A 36 2.33 -19.86 -1.77
CA ASP A 36 2.94 -18.58 -1.41
C ASP A 36 2.57 -17.49 -2.42
N GLU A 37 2.42 -17.85 -3.68
CA GLU A 37 1.98 -16.92 -4.71
C GLU A 37 0.57 -16.39 -4.43
N ALA A 38 -0.35 -17.27 -4.02
CA ALA A 38 -1.72 -16.86 -3.71
C ALA A 38 -1.76 -15.90 -2.53
N ARG A 39 -1.03 -16.20 -1.46
CA ARG A 39 -0.96 -15.32 -0.27
C ARG A 39 -0.34 -13.98 -0.59
N THR A 40 0.72 -14.00 -1.38
CA THR A 40 1.42 -12.77 -1.77
C THR A 40 0.52 -11.92 -2.64
N ALA A 41 -0.21 -12.55 -3.57
CA ALA A 41 -1.14 -11.84 -4.43
C ALA A 41 -2.25 -11.16 -3.62
N ASP A 42 -2.80 -11.85 -2.62
CA ASP A 42 -3.83 -11.29 -1.74
C ASP A 42 -3.29 -10.09 -0.96
N ARG A 43 -2.09 -10.20 -0.42
CA ARG A 43 -1.46 -9.09 0.31
C ARG A 43 -1.18 -7.91 -0.60
N LEU A 44 -0.71 -8.17 -1.82
CA LEU A 44 -0.49 -7.12 -2.80
C LEU A 44 -1.78 -6.39 -3.11
N ALA A 45 -2.87 -7.14 -3.33
CA ALA A 45 -4.16 -6.54 -3.63
C ALA A 45 -4.64 -5.65 -2.49
N GLU A 46 -4.49 -6.10 -1.24
CA GLU A 46 -4.85 -5.32 -0.07
C GLU A 46 -4.03 -4.03 0.02
N GLN A 47 -2.73 -4.13 -0.20
CA GLN A 47 -1.83 -2.97 -0.15
C GLN A 47 -2.12 -1.99 -1.28
N GLU A 48 -2.45 -2.49 -2.47
CA GLU A 48 -2.81 -1.64 -3.59
C GLU A 48 -4.11 -0.88 -3.34
N GLN A 49 -5.10 -1.55 -2.71
CA GLN A 49 -6.35 -0.90 -2.32
C GLN A 49 -6.10 0.19 -1.27
N LEU A 50 -5.25 -0.10 -0.30
CA LEU A 50 -4.88 0.87 0.72
C LEU A 50 -4.18 2.06 0.09
N LEU A 51 -3.26 1.82 -0.84
CA LEU A 51 -2.57 2.89 -1.55
C LEU A 51 -3.56 3.77 -2.31
N ALA A 52 -4.50 3.16 -3.01
CA ALA A 52 -5.52 3.92 -3.75
C ALA A 52 -6.34 4.81 -2.82
N SER A 53 -6.73 4.28 -1.65
CA SER A 53 -7.48 5.04 -0.65
C SER A 53 -6.68 6.22 -0.12
N LEU A 54 -5.39 6.00 0.17
CA LEU A 54 -4.51 7.06 0.68
C LEU A 54 -4.29 8.14 -0.36
N LEU A 55 -4.11 7.77 -1.61
CA LEU A 55 -3.95 8.73 -2.70
C LEU A 55 -5.21 9.57 -2.89
N LYS A 56 -6.38 8.94 -2.73
CA LYS A 56 -7.65 9.65 -2.81
C LYS A 56 -7.81 10.66 -1.68
N GLU A 57 -7.44 10.27 -0.46
CA GLU A 57 -7.45 11.19 0.68
C GLU A 57 -6.51 12.37 0.44
N ARG A 58 -5.33 12.08 -0.09
CA ARG A 58 -4.35 13.11 -0.39
C ARG A 58 -4.87 14.11 -1.42
N GLN A 59 -5.55 13.61 -2.45
CA GLN A 59 -6.18 14.48 -3.45
C GLN A 59 -7.24 15.39 -2.84
N SER A 60 -8.00 14.87 -1.89
CA SER A 60 -9.01 15.66 -1.18
C SER A 60 -8.38 16.82 -0.40
N LEU A 61 -7.20 16.59 0.19
CA LEU A 61 -6.49 17.64 0.92
C LEU A 61 -5.89 18.68 -0.01
N ALA A 62 -5.51 18.27 -1.20
CA ALA A 62 -4.91 19.16 -2.19
C ALA A 62 -5.95 20.07 -2.85
N GLY A 63 -7.19 19.64 -2.85
CA GLY A 63 -8.30 20.43 -3.38
C GLY A 63 -8.83 21.41 -2.38
#